data_b703d967b5204cfbc389264af5f7312c
#
_entry.id   b703d967b5204cfbc389264af5f7312c
#
_cell.length_a   1.000
_cell.length_b   1.000
_cell.length_c   1.000
_cell.angle_alpha   90.00
_cell.angle_beta   90.00
_cell.angle_gamma   90.00
#
_symmetry.space_group_name_H-M   'P 1'
#
loop_
_entity.id
_entity.type
_entity.pdbx_description
1 polymer ?
#
loop_
_entity_poly.entity_id
_entity_poly.type
_entity_poly.pdbx_seq_one_letter_code
_entity_poly.pdbx_strand_id
1 'polypeptide(L)'
;MKPINKQLLFLLLAGLVLSCSPKHSQKDHSMYWQKNAAEYHALCIQAYNLAKMKVDQALVTNSEKPLAIIADIDETVLNNLPYNEMLIEKNTTFTQENWAAWVHEKTALPIPGALEFYTYADSLGIEIIYVSNRKVENYEPTKANLISAGFPFDDDTIMLLRDKDGNKEARRNQLTNFNIALILGDNLADFDARFYKQPNEVRIERLNDTSALFGEKFILIPNLIYGSWEMGFED
;
A
#
# COMPACT_ATOMS: atom_id res chain seq x y z
N MET A 1 14.96 -28.74 62.86
CA MET A 1 14.74 -27.98 61.64
C MET A 1 15.99 -27.15 61.38
N LYS A 2 16.71 -27.43 60.28
CA LYS A 2 17.90 -26.62 59.92
C LYS A 2 17.46 -25.26 59.34
N PRO A 3 18.09 -24.14 59.70
CA PRO A 3 17.72 -22.82 59.17
C PRO A 3 18.04 -22.77 57.68
N ILE A 4 17.07 -22.35 56.88
CA ILE A 4 17.23 -22.09 55.45
C ILE A 4 18.18 -20.89 55.29
N ASN A 5 19.25 -21.12 54.53
CA ASN A 5 20.32 -20.14 54.33
C ASN A 5 19.75 -18.94 53.54
N LYS A 6 19.65 -17.78 54.21
CA LYS A 6 19.11 -16.54 53.67
C LYS A 6 19.82 -16.08 52.37
N GLN A 7 21.07 -16.50 52.15
CA GLN A 7 21.81 -16.25 50.93
C GLN A 7 21.30 -17.04 49.72
N LEU A 8 20.77 -18.26 49.94
CA LEU A 8 20.18 -19.09 48.88
C LEU A 8 18.83 -18.55 48.42
N LEU A 9 18.08 -17.92 49.33
CA LEU A 9 16.79 -17.28 49.00
C LEU A 9 16.97 -16.02 48.18
N PHE A 10 18.07 -15.25 48.38
CA PHE A 10 18.37 -14.05 47.61
C PHE A 10 18.81 -14.39 46.19
N LEU A 11 19.52 -15.47 45.96
CA LEU A 11 19.92 -15.95 44.62
C LEU A 11 18.73 -16.47 43.80
N LEU A 12 17.72 -17.06 44.46
CA LEU A 12 16.49 -17.51 43.80
C LEU A 12 15.57 -16.33 43.41
N LEU A 13 15.55 -15.23 44.17
CA LEU A 13 14.79 -14.04 43.83
C LEU A 13 15.44 -13.20 42.71
N ALA A 14 16.78 -13.21 42.63
CA ALA A 14 17.50 -12.50 41.56
C ALA A 14 17.36 -13.18 40.19
N GLY A 15 17.10 -14.49 40.14
CA GLY A 15 16.89 -15.23 38.88
C GLY A 15 15.53 -15.03 38.21
N LEU A 16 14.53 -14.43 38.91
CA LEU A 16 13.18 -14.22 38.37
C LEU A 16 12.96 -12.89 37.68
N VAL A 17 13.95 -12.01 37.64
CA VAL A 17 13.82 -10.65 37.05
C VAL A 17 14.39 -10.55 35.61
N LEU A 18 14.97 -11.65 35.09
CA LEU A 18 15.72 -11.61 33.80
C LEU A 18 14.97 -12.23 32.60
N SER A 19 13.65 -12.37 32.66
CA SER A 19 12.89 -12.91 31.52
C SER A 19 11.69 -12.06 31.11
N CYS A 20 11.86 -10.74 31.03
CA CYS A 20 10.99 -9.88 30.26
C CYS A 20 11.78 -9.32 29.06
N SER A 21 12.07 -10.18 28.09
CA SER A 21 12.30 -9.68 26.73
C SER A 21 10.95 -9.09 26.28
N PRO A 22 10.91 -7.83 25.80
CA PRO A 22 9.69 -7.30 25.25
C PRO A 22 9.25 -8.26 24.13
N LYS A 23 8.05 -8.82 24.23
CA LYS A 23 7.44 -9.56 23.11
C LYS A 23 7.20 -8.50 22.04
N HIS A 24 8.05 -8.46 21.01
CA HIS A 24 7.72 -7.71 19.81
C HIS A 24 6.39 -8.23 19.26
N SER A 25 5.45 -7.35 19.00
CA SER A 25 4.19 -7.72 18.41
C SER A 25 4.42 -8.15 16.94
N GLN A 26 3.52 -8.92 16.37
CA GLN A 26 3.63 -9.29 14.94
C GLN A 26 3.62 -8.03 14.06
N LYS A 27 2.89 -7.00 14.47
CA LYS A 27 2.85 -5.69 13.82
C LYS A 27 4.22 -4.99 13.84
N ASP A 28 5.00 -5.15 14.91
CA ASP A 28 6.36 -4.62 14.99
C ASP A 28 7.27 -5.26 13.93
N HIS A 29 7.12 -6.56 13.66
CA HIS A 29 7.89 -7.25 12.62
C HIS A 29 7.50 -6.78 11.21
N SER A 30 6.22 -6.61 10.93
CA SER A 30 5.74 -6.11 9.63
C SER A 30 6.23 -4.68 9.37
N MET A 31 6.12 -3.81 10.38
CA MET A 31 6.62 -2.44 10.33
C MET A 31 8.14 -2.41 10.13
N TYR A 32 8.88 -3.21 10.91
CA TYR A 32 10.34 -3.29 10.78
C TYR A 32 10.75 -3.74 9.37
N TRP A 33 10.08 -4.77 8.83
CA TRP A 33 10.35 -5.29 7.50
C TRP A 33 10.10 -4.24 6.42
N GLN A 34 8.95 -3.59 6.42
CA GLN A 34 8.63 -2.58 5.42
C GLN A 34 9.51 -1.34 5.53
N LYS A 35 10.00 -1.01 6.75
CA LYS A 35 10.88 0.13 6.98
C LYS A 35 12.33 -0.12 6.58
N ASN A 36 12.85 -1.32 6.89
CA ASN A 36 14.29 -1.56 6.93
C ASN A 36 14.80 -2.67 6.02
N ALA A 37 13.91 -3.58 5.55
CA ALA A 37 14.35 -4.71 4.76
C ALA A 37 14.69 -4.30 3.32
N ALA A 38 15.91 -4.61 2.88
CA ALA A 38 16.30 -4.43 1.49
C ALA A 38 15.42 -5.25 0.53
N GLU A 39 14.87 -6.37 0.99
CA GLU A 39 13.95 -7.23 0.27
C GLU A 39 12.64 -6.51 -0.07
N TYR A 40 12.09 -5.70 0.86
CA TYR A 40 10.91 -4.86 0.57
C TYR A 40 11.19 -3.88 -0.57
N HIS A 41 12.31 -3.15 -0.47
CA HIS A 41 12.73 -2.22 -1.51
C HIS A 41 12.93 -2.94 -2.86
N ALA A 42 13.58 -4.11 -2.84
CA ALA A 42 13.82 -4.90 -4.04
C ALA A 42 12.51 -5.40 -4.67
N LEU A 43 11.54 -5.83 -3.88
CA LEU A 43 10.21 -6.25 -4.37
C LEU A 43 9.44 -5.08 -5.00
N CYS A 44 9.45 -3.90 -4.39
CA CYS A 44 8.84 -2.71 -4.97
C CYS A 44 9.49 -2.35 -6.30
N ILE A 45 10.83 -2.28 -6.36
CA ILE A 45 11.59 -1.99 -7.58
C ILE A 45 11.30 -3.05 -8.66
N GLN A 46 11.24 -4.34 -8.30
CA GLN A 46 10.91 -5.43 -9.22
C GLN A 46 9.51 -5.24 -9.81
N ALA A 47 8.51 -4.88 -9.00
CA ALA A 47 7.15 -4.62 -9.46
C ALA A 47 7.11 -3.46 -10.46
N TYR A 48 7.80 -2.34 -10.18
CA TYR A 48 7.85 -1.20 -11.09
C TYR A 48 8.68 -1.46 -12.35
N ASN A 49 9.76 -2.25 -12.28
CA ASN A 49 10.49 -2.69 -13.45
C ASN A 49 9.63 -3.58 -14.36
N LEU A 50 8.82 -4.47 -13.77
CA LEU A 50 7.84 -5.25 -14.52
C LEU A 50 6.78 -4.36 -15.17
N ALA A 51 6.25 -3.38 -14.42
CA ALA A 51 5.30 -2.39 -14.95
C ALA A 51 5.88 -1.63 -16.15
N LYS A 52 7.14 -1.21 -16.06
CA LYS A 52 7.84 -0.54 -17.16
C LYS A 52 7.91 -1.43 -18.41
N MET A 53 8.32 -2.68 -18.26
CA MET A 53 8.35 -3.63 -19.39
C MET A 53 6.99 -3.81 -20.04
N LYS A 54 5.91 -3.85 -19.25
CA LYS A 54 4.54 -4.01 -19.76
C LYS A 54 4.03 -2.74 -20.45
N VAL A 55 4.40 -1.57 -19.96
CA VAL A 55 4.13 -0.29 -20.63
C VAL A 55 4.80 -0.27 -22.01
N ASP A 56 6.08 -0.64 -22.11
CA ASP A 56 6.82 -0.70 -23.37
C ASP A 56 6.15 -1.65 -24.38
N GLN A 57 5.64 -2.79 -23.90
CA GLN A 57 4.87 -3.74 -24.72
C GLN A 57 3.52 -3.17 -25.17
N ALA A 58 2.83 -2.42 -24.31
CA ALA A 58 1.54 -1.82 -24.63
C ALA A 58 1.64 -0.70 -25.69
N LEU A 59 2.74 0.05 -25.72
CA LEU A 59 2.99 1.13 -26.68
C LEU A 59 3.07 0.64 -28.13
N VAL A 60 3.51 -0.59 -28.36
CA VAL A 60 3.59 -1.14 -29.73
C VAL A 60 2.25 -1.70 -30.21
N THR A 61 1.23 -1.71 -29.35
CA THR A 61 -0.12 -2.16 -29.69
C THR A 61 -0.95 -0.98 -30.16
N ASN A 62 -1.41 -1.00 -31.41
CA ASN A 62 -2.28 0.06 -31.92
C ASN A 62 -3.59 0.09 -31.15
N SER A 63 -3.92 1.25 -30.58
CA SER A 63 -5.20 1.55 -29.92
C SER A 63 -5.73 2.88 -30.41
N GLU A 64 -7.04 2.94 -30.69
CA GLU A 64 -7.72 4.19 -31.01
C GLU A 64 -7.91 5.11 -29.78
N LYS A 65 -7.79 4.53 -28.57
CA LYS A 65 -7.94 5.25 -27.31
C LYS A 65 -6.58 5.55 -26.70
N PRO A 66 -6.43 6.69 -25.99
CA PRO A 66 -5.23 6.99 -25.23
C PRO A 66 -4.88 5.85 -24.28
N LEU A 67 -3.60 5.52 -24.21
CA LEU A 67 -3.09 4.52 -23.28
C LEU A 67 -3.07 5.12 -21.87
N ALA A 68 -3.53 4.36 -20.89
CA ALA A 68 -3.58 4.81 -19.51
C ALA A 68 -3.17 3.73 -18.51
N ILE A 69 -2.70 4.19 -17.36
CA ILE A 69 -2.39 3.39 -16.17
C ILE A 69 -3.32 3.82 -15.06
N ILE A 70 -3.95 2.86 -14.38
CA ILE A 70 -4.65 3.10 -13.13
C ILE A 70 -3.71 2.83 -11.98
N ALA A 71 -3.55 3.79 -11.07
CA ALA A 71 -2.72 3.69 -9.87
C ALA A 71 -3.57 3.89 -8.62
N ASP A 72 -3.47 2.97 -7.64
CA ASP A 72 -3.80 3.31 -6.26
C ASP A 72 -2.77 4.30 -5.70
N ILE A 73 -3.07 4.95 -4.58
CA ILE A 73 -2.17 5.94 -3.97
C ILE A 73 -1.45 5.37 -2.75
N ASP A 74 -2.20 4.88 -1.76
CA ASP A 74 -1.65 4.51 -0.45
C ASP A 74 -0.94 3.16 -0.52
N GLU A 75 0.32 3.10 -0.09
CA GLU A 75 1.23 1.94 -0.20
C GLU A 75 1.49 1.46 -1.64
N THR A 76 1.01 2.21 -2.61
CA THR A 76 1.31 2.00 -4.04
C THR A 76 2.18 3.14 -4.56
N VAL A 77 1.71 4.36 -4.56
CA VAL A 77 2.45 5.56 -5.01
C VAL A 77 3.14 6.22 -3.83
N LEU A 78 2.39 6.46 -2.75
CA LEU A 78 2.83 7.14 -1.53
C LEU A 78 2.94 6.16 -0.36
N ASN A 79 4.03 6.32 0.41
CA ASN A 79 4.35 5.53 1.60
C ASN A 79 3.79 6.19 2.86
N ASN A 80 2.83 5.53 3.51
CA ASN A 80 2.24 5.99 4.77
C ASN A 80 2.80 5.27 6.00
N LEU A 81 3.95 4.63 5.90
CA LEU A 81 4.64 4.01 7.04
C LEU A 81 4.80 5.00 8.22
N PRO A 82 5.18 6.28 8.02
CA PRO A 82 5.30 7.24 9.12
C PRO A 82 3.97 7.48 9.87
N TYR A 83 2.84 7.42 9.18
CA TYR A 83 1.54 7.47 9.84
C TYR A 83 1.32 6.28 10.78
N ASN A 84 1.66 5.07 10.32
CA ASN A 84 1.53 3.86 11.13
C ASN A 84 2.49 3.87 12.33
N GLU A 85 3.72 4.40 12.16
CA GLU A 85 4.67 4.63 13.27
C GLU A 85 4.07 5.59 14.31
N MET A 86 3.48 6.70 13.87
CA MET A 86 2.81 7.65 14.74
C MET A 86 1.66 7.02 15.54
N LEU A 87 0.87 6.11 14.94
CA LEU A 87 -0.19 5.40 15.65
C LEU A 87 0.37 4.56 16.81
N ILE A 88 1.49 3.87 16.58
CA ILE A 88 2.18 3.06 17.60
C ILE A 88 2.75 3.97 18.70
N GLU A 89 3.48 5.02 18.34
CA GLU A 89 4.10 5.96 19.30
C GLU A 89 3.06 6.62 20.21
N LYS A 90 1.91 7.00 19.65
CA LYS A 90 0.81 7.61 20.39
C LYS A 90 -0.12 6.60 21.07
N ASN A 91 0.18 5.30 20.95
CA ASN A 91 -0.68 4.21 21.45
C ASN A 91 -2.15 4.42 21.06
N THR A 92 -2.39 4.69 19.79
CA THR A 92 -3.73 4.94 19.22
C THR A 92 -3.97 4.05 18.00
N THR A 93 -5.19 4.05 17.50
CA THR A 93 -5.59 3.28 16.33
C THR A 93 -6.06 4.21 15.21
N PHE A 94 -6.21 3.66 14.00
CA PHE A 94 -6.76 4.39 12.87
C PHE A 94 -8.13 5.01 13.20
N THR A 95 -8.27 6.29 12.91
CA THR A 95 -9.56 7.00 12.83
C THR A 95 -9.58 7.86 11.56
N GLN A 96 -10.76 8.17 11.06
CA GLN A 96 -10.87 9.05 9.89
C GLN A 96 -10.28 10.45 10.15
N GLU A 97 -10.30 10.89 11.40
CA GLU A 97 -9.78 12.20 11.82
C GLU A 97 -8.24 12.21 11.78
N ASN A 98 -7.58 11.25 12.45
CA ASN A 98 -6.11 11.23 12.46
C ASN A 98 -5.52 10.89 11.08
N TRP A 99 -6.24 10.10 10.27
CA TRP A 99 -5.89 9.88 8.88
C TRP A 99 -5.97 11.15 8.03
N ALA A 100 -7.07 11.92 8.16
CA ALA A 100 -7.19 13.20 7.48
C ALA A 100 -6.09 14.18 7.90
N ALA A 101 -5.76 14.23 9.19
CA ALA A 101 -4.66 15.05 9.71
C ALA A 101 -3.33 14.68 9.04
N TRP A 102 -3.00 13.37 8.95
CA TRP A 102 -1.81 12.89 8.24
C TRP A 102 -1.79 13.30 6.77
N VAL A 103 -2.89 13.09 6.04
CA VAL A 103 -2.98 13.48 4.62
C VAL A 103 -2.76 14.99 4.44
N HIS A 104 -3.22 15.80 5.38
CA HIS A 104 -3.03 17.25 5.37
C HIS A 104 -1.58 17.68 5.66
N GLU A 105 -0.73 16.84 6.24
CA GLU A 105 0.70 17.11 6.38
C GLU A 105 1.43 17.11 5.01
N LYS A 106 0.94 16.35 4.03
CA LYS A 106 1.48 16.28 2.65
C LYS A 106 2.95 15.86 2.61
N THR A 107 3.35 14.97 3.51
CA THR A 107 4.76 14.58 3.73
C THR A 107 5.04 13.13 3.33
N ALA A 108 4.04 12.38 2.85
CA ALA A 108 4.25 11.03 2.40
C ALA A 108 5.23 10.98 1.22
N LEU A 109 6.24 10.15 1.32
CA LEU A 109 7.31 9.97 0.33
C LEU A 109 6.90 8.91 -0.71
N PRO A 110 7.57 8.86 -1.87
CA PRO A 110 7.35 7.80 -2.86
C PRO A 110 7.66 6.40 -2.32
N ILE A 111 6.88 5.42 -2.76
CA ILE A 111 7.25 4.00 -2.66
C ILE A 111 8.51 3.77 -3.52
N PRO A 112 9.46 2.90 -3.10
CA PRO A 112 10.67 2.63 -3.88
C PRO A 112 10.38 2.22 -5.32
N GLY A 113 10.93 2.94 -6.30
CA GLY A 113 10.75 2.73 -7.73
C GLY A 113 9.50 3.37 -8.34
N ALA A 114 8.58 3.88 -7.51
CA ALA A 114 7.34 4.49 -8.01
C ALA A 114 7.61 5.76 -8.82
N LEU A 115 8.37 6.71 -8.27
CA LEU A 115 8.61 7.99 -8.91
C LEU A 115 9.25 7.82 -10.29
N GLU A 116 10.27 6.97 -10.38
CA GLU A 116 10.96 6.68 -11.64
C GLU A 116 10.01 6.07 -12.68
N PHE A 117 9.14 5.16 -12.25
CA PHE A 117 8.18 4.51 -13.15
C PHE A 117 7.13 5.49 -13.67
N TYR A 118 6.48 6.26 -12.79
CA TYR A 118 5.41 7.17 -13.21
C TYR A 118 5.96 8.34 -14.05
N THR A 119 7.15 8.88 -13.72
CA THR A 119 7.83 9.86 -14.55
C THR A 119 8.18 9.30 -15.94
N TYR A 120 8.61 8.04 -15.99
CA TYR A 120 8.88 7.38 -17.27
C TYR A 120 7.60 7.21 -18.09
N ALA A 121 6.50 6.72 -17.50
CA ALA A 121 5.23 6.53 -18.19
C ALA A 121 4.67 7.86 -18.73
N ASP A 122 4.72 8.92 -17.94
CA ASP A 122 4.33 10.27 -18.32
C ASP A 122 5.16 10.79 -19.50
N SER A 123 6.48 10.58 -19.49
CA SER A 123 7.37 10.99 -20.60
C SER A 123 7.06 10.30 -21.94
N LEU A 124 6.32 9.21 -21.91
CA LEU A 124 5.83 8.48 -23.08
C LEU A 124 4.41 8.92 -23.51
N GLY A 125 3.82 9.89 -22.83
CA GLY A 125 2.45 10.37 -23.07
C GLY A 125 1.37 9.39 -22.63
N ILE A 126 1.67 8.58 -21.61
CA ILE A 126 0.68 7.64 -21.02
C ILE A 126 -0.04 8.34 -19.90
N GLU A 127 -1.37 8.31 -19.94
CA GLU A 127 -2.21 8.93 -18.91
C GLU A 127 -2.08 8.21 -17.58
N ILE A 128 -1.77 8.93 -16.50
CA ILE A 128 -1.73 8.41 -15.14
C ILE A 128 -3.02 8.78 -14.43
N ILE A 129 -3.83 7.77 -14.11
CA ILE A 129 -5.12 7.94 -13.48
C ILE A 129 -5.06 7.40 -12.06
N TYR A 130 -5.24 8.26 -11.08
CA TYR A 130 -5.26 7.86 -9.68
C TYR A 130 -6.66 7.42 -9.24
N VAL A 131 -6.78 6.22 -8.66
CA VAL A 131 -8.06 5.68 -8.13
C VAL A 131 -7.84 5.21 -6.70
N SER A 132 -8.16 6.05 -5.71
CA SER A 132 -7.84 5.80 -4.30
C SER A 132 -9.05 5.79 -3.39
N ASN A 133 -8.92 5.11 -2.25
CA ASN A 133 -9.90 5.13 -1.16
C ASN A 133 -9.69 6.28 -0.17
N ARG A 134 -8.78 7.21 -0.45
CA ARG A 134 -8.80 8.53 0.20
C ARG A 134 -10.15 9.19 -0.06
N LYS A 135 -10.70 9.90 0.93
CA LYS A 135 -11.99 10.59 0.77
C LYS A 135 -11.88 11.80 -0.16
N VAL A 136 -12.97 12.16 -0.83
CA VAL A 136 -13.03 13.32 -1.73
C VAL A 136 -12.65 14.62 -1.05
N GLU A 137 -12.91 14.77 0.26
CA GLU A 137 -12.52 15.93 1.05
C GLU A 137 -10.99 16.12 1.15
N ASN A 138 -10.25 15.04 0.91
CA ASN A 138 -8.77 15.05 0.91
C ASN A 138 -8.18 15.26 -0.50
N TYR A 139 -8.97 15.72 -1.49
CA TYR A 139 -8.48 15.90 -2.85
C TYR A 139 -7.28 16.85 -2.90
N GLU A 140 -7.44 18.08 -2.42
CA GLU A 140 -6.39 19.10 -2.49
C GLU A 140 -5.11 18.73 -1.74
N PRO A 141 -5.14 18.23 -0.49
CA PRO A 141 -3.92 17.80 0.17
C PRO A 141 -3.28 16.58 -0.49
N THR A 142 -4.05 15.68 -1.10
CA THR A 142 -3.51 14.55 -1.86
C THR A 142 -2.80 15.02 -3.14
N LYS A 143 -3.44 15.88 -3.94
CA LYS A 143 -2.83 16.54 -5.10
C LYS A 143 -1.52 17.22 -4.73
N ALA A 144 -1.54 18.03 -3.67
CA ALA A 144 -0.37 18.76 -3.22
C ALA A 144 0.78 17.83 -2.78
N ASN A 145 0.47 16.69 -2.14
CA ASN A 145 1.50 15.72 -1.76
C ASN A 145 2.08 15.01 -2.99
N LEU A 146 1.26 14.59 -3.97
CA LEU A 146 1.75 13.98 -5.21
C LEU A 146 2.70 14.93 -5.94
N ILE A 147 2.31 16.20 -6.12
CA ILE A 147 3.16 17.21 -6.75
C ILE A 147 4.45 17.44 -5.96
N SER A 148 4.38 17.60 -4.63
CA SER A 148 5.57 17.85 -3.80
C SER A 148 6.52 16.65 -3.76
N ALA A 149 6.02 15.43 -3.94
CA ALA A 149 6.79 14.21 -4.04
C ALA A 149 7.38 13.99 -5.46
N GLY A 150 7.06 14.88 -6.42
CA GLY A 150 7.60 14.87 -7.78
C GLY A 150 6.81 14.04 -8.79
N PHE A 151 5.64 13.52 -8.43
CA PHE A 151 4.80 12.75 -9.36
C PHE A 151 4.18 13.66 -10.43
N PRO A 152 4.03 13.16 -11.67
CA PRO A 152 3.29 13.85 -12.70
C PRO A 152 1.86 14.15 -12.26
N PHE A 153 1.50 15.42 -12.30
CA PHE A 153 0.15 15.87 -11.96
C PHE A 153 -0.08 17.26 -12.56
N ASP A 154 -0.97 17.36 -13.51
CA ASP A 154 -1.39 18.59 -14.16
C ASP A 154 -2.90 18.85 -13.97
N ASP A 155 -3.44 19.85 -14.69
CA ASP A 155 -4.84 20.21 -14.55
C ASP A 155 -5.80 19.20 -15.22
N ASP A 156 -5.30 18.36 -16.13
CA ASP A 156 -6.07 17.32 -16.83
C ASP A 156 -5.94 15.96 -16.14
N THR A 157 -5.08 15.83 -15.13
CA THR A 157 -4.85 14.58 -14.39
C THR A 157 -6.11 14.11 -13.67
N ILE A 158 -6.54 12.89 -13.97
CA ILE A 158 -7.73 12.29 -13.37
C ILE A 158 -7.37 11.67 -12.03
N MET A 159 -8.00 12.15 -10.95
CA MET A 159 -7.92 11.54 -9.61
C MET A 159 -9.32 11.26 -9.07
N LEU A 160 -9.67 9.96 -8.99
CA LEU A 160 -10.98 9.47 -8.53
C LEU A 160 -10.88 8.98 -7.09
N LEU A 161 -11.30 9.82 -6.16
CA LEU A 161 -11.32 9.52 -4.73
C LEU A 161 -12.66 8.91 -4.29
N ARG A 162 -12.67 8.33 -3.08
CA ARG A 162 -13.87 7.70 -2.51
C ARG A 162 -14.87 8.75 -2.00
N ASP A 163 -16.07 8.72 -2.55
CA ASP A 163 -17.23 9.43 -1.98
C ASP A 163 -17.91 8.55 -0.90
N LYS A 164 -18.53 7.45 -1.29
CA LYS A 164 -19.34 6.60 -0.40
C LYS A 164 -18.75 5.22 -0.21
N ASP A 165 -18.53 4.48 -1.28
CA ASP A 165 -18.09 3.09 -1.24
C ASP A 165 -16.59 2.95 -1.53
N GLY A 166 -15.93 2.05 -0.77
CA GLY A 166 -14.52 1.70 -0.98
C GLY A 166 -14.30 0.78 -2.19
N ASN A 167 -15.33 0.18 -2.78
CA ASN A 167 -15.18 -0.57 -4.02
C ASN A 167 -14.79 0.38 -5.17
N LYS A 168 -13.66 0.08 -5.80
CA LYS A 168 -13.11 0.93 -6.88
C LYS A 168 -13.75 0.66 -8.25
N GLU A 169 -14.55 -0.38 -8.41
CA GLU A 169 -15.09 -0.80 -9.71
C GLU A 169 -15.89 0.30 -10.40
N ALA A 170 -16.83 0.94 -9.67
CA ALA A 170 -17.64 2.02 -10.23
C ALA A 170 -16.81 3.22 -10.72
N ARG A 171 -15.67 3.49 -10.07
CA ARG A 171 -14.72 4.53 -10.48
C ARG A 171 -13.92 4.10 -11.71
N ARG A 172 -13.42 2.86 -11.75
CA ARG A 172 -12.73 2.31 -12.93
C ARG A 172 -13.65 2.25 -14.16
N ASN A 173 -14.92 1.92 -13.98
CA ASN A 173 -15.89 1.82 -15.06
C ASN A 173 -16.23 3.17 -15.72
N GLN A 174 -15.82 4.30 -15.13
CA GLN A 174 -15.95 5.62 -15.75
C GLN A 174 -14.87 5.88 -16.81
N LEU A 175 -13.80 5.10 -16.81
CA LEU A 175 -12.60 5.29 -17.62
C LEU A 175 -12.72 4.65 -19.02
N THR A 176 -13.90 4.66 -19.61
CA THR A 176 -14.20 3.98 -20.89
C THR A 176 -13.52 4.62 -22.09
N ASN A 177 -13.07 5.87 -21.96
CA ASN A 177 -12.38 6.60 -23.02
C ASN A 177 -10.89 6.25 -23.13
N PHE A 178 -10.37 5.43 -22.23
CA PHE A 178 -8.97 5.03 -22.18
C PHE A 178 -8.78 3.54 -22.52
N ASN A 179 -7.62 3.22 -23.05
CA ASN A 179 -7.11 1.85 -23.09
C ASN A 179 -6.24 1.61 -21.87
N ILE A 180 -6.78 0.90 -20.86
CA ILE A 180 -6.07 0.65 -19.61
C ILE A 180 -5.04 -0.45 -19.82
N ALA A 181 -3.77 -0.06 -19.88
CA ALA A 181 -2.64 -0.97 -20.00
C ALA A 181 -2.37 -1.71 -18.69
N LEU A 182 -2.29 -0.98 -17.59
CA LEU A 182 -1.94 -1.53 -16.28
C LEU A 182 -2.87 -0.99 -15.19
N ILE A 183 -3.03 -1.80 -14.15
CA ILE A 183 -3.56 -1.39 -12.84
C ILE A 183 -2.49 -1.73 -11.80
N LEU A 184 -2.09 -0.74 -11.00
CA LEU A 184 -1.14 -0.92 -9.90
C LEU A 184 -1.84 -0.68 -8.56
N GLY A 185 -1.57 -1.53 -7.59
CA GLY A 185 -2.17 -1.46 -6.25
C GLY A 185 -1.44 -2.37 -5.26
N ASP A 186 -1.65 -2.16 -3.97
CA ASP A 186 -1.15 -3.02 -2.89
C ASP A 186 -2.20 -4.03 -2.41
N ASN A 187 -3.47 -3.84 -2.80
CA ASN A 187 -4.59 -4.66 -2.38
C ASN A 187 -5.30 -5.29 -3.58
N LEU A 188 -5.67 -6.58 -3.47
CA LEU A 188 -6.36 -7.28 -4.58
C LEU A 188 -7.66 -6.59 -5.02
N ALA A 189 -8.34 -5.89 -4.10
CA ALA A 189 -9.56 -5.12 -4.44
C ALA A 189 -9.29 -3.89 -5.33
N ASP A 190 -8.03 -3.47 -5.48
CA ASP A 190 -7.66 -2.42 -6.43
C ASP A 190 -7.81 -2.88 -7.87
N PHE A 191 -7.62 -4.18 -8.10
CA PHE A 191 -7.66 -4.78 -9.42
C PHE A 191 -9.06 -5.23 -9.85
N ASP A 192 -9.80 -5.89 -8.94
CA ASP A 192 -11.09 -6.50 -9.26
C ASP A 192 -12.04 -6.46 -8.06
N ALA A 193 -13.30 -6.07 -8.31
CA ALA A 193 -14.35 -5.99 -7.29
C ALA A 193 -14.65 -7.32 -6.60
N ARG A 194 -14.36 -8.45 -7.26
CA ARG A 194 -14.54 -9.78 -6.69
C ARG A 194 -13.71 -10.02 -5.43
N PHE A 195 -12.63 -9.27 -5.22
CA PHE A 195 -11.81 -9.34 -4.00
C PHE A 195 -12.30 -8.43 -2.87
N TYR A 196 -13.21 -7.49 -3.17
CA TYR A 196 -13.65 -6.49 -2.19
C TYR A 196 -14.46 -7.11 -1.06
N LYS A 197 -14.06 -6.85 0.19
CA LYS A 197 -14.68 -7.37 1.42
C LYS A 197 -14.87 -8.89 1.45
N GLN A 198 -13.94 -9.64 0.89
CA GLN A 198 -13.95 -11.11 0.93
C GLN A 198 -12.91 -11.64 1.91
N PRO A 199 -13.20 -12.73 2.64
CA PRO A 199 -12.22 -13.40 3.49
C PRO A 199 -11.08 -14.00 2.65
N ASN A 200 -9.93 -14.26 3.30
CA ASN A 200 -8.72 -14.66 2.58
C ASN A 200 -8.88 -15.96 1.79
N GLU A 201 -9.64 -16.94 2.30
CA GLU A 201 -9.88 -18.21 1.63
C GLU A 201 -10.55 -17.98 0.26
N VAL A 202 -11.57 -17.12 0.22
CA VAL A 202 -12.28 -16.74 -1.01
C VAL A 202 -11.39 -15.92 -1.94
N ARG A 203 -10.54 -15.06 -1.39
CA ARG A 203 -9.59 -14.27 -2.18
C ARG A 203 -8.55 -15.15 -2.84
N ILE A 204 -8.02 -16.17 -2.13
CA ILE A 204 -7.07 -17.15 -2.67
C ILE A 204 -7.73 -17.98 -3.79
N GLU A 205 -8.97 -18.43 -3.60
CA GLU A 205 -9.71 -19.17 -4.63
C GLU A 205 -9.86 -18.32 -5.91
N ARG A 206 -10.29 -17.08 -5.78
CA ARG A 206 -10.46 -16.15 -6.91
C ARG A 206 -9.15 -15.76 -7.59
N LEU A 207 -8.03 -15.80 -6.86
CA LEU A 207 -6.72 -15.55 -7.42
C LEU A 207 -6.36 -16.58 -8.49
N ASN A 208 -6.80 -17.84 -8.35
CA ASN A 208 -6.58 -18.88 -9.36
C ASN A 208 -7.21 -18.50 -10.71
N ASP A 209 -8.40 -17.90 -10.71
CA ASP A 209 -9.10 -17.49 -11.92
C ASP A 209 -8.48 -16.24 -12.59
N THR A 210 -7.72 -15.47 -11.85
CA THR A 210 -7.14 -14.19 -12.29
C THR A 210 -5.61 -14.24 -12.39
N SER A 211 -5.00 -15.37 -12.06
CA SER A 211 -3.54 -15.53 -11.95
C SER A 211 -2.78 -15.06 -13.19
N ALA A 212 -3.32 -15.31 -14.38
CA ALA A 212 -2.72 -14.89 -15.66
C ALA A 212 -2.67 -13.36 -15.85
N LEU A 213 -3.42 -12.60 -15.07
CA LEU A 213 -3.41 -11.14 -15.14
C LEU A 213 -2.30 -10.50 -14.28
N PHE A 214 -1.83 -11.22 -13.25
CA PHE A 214 -0.75 -10.72 -12.40
C PHE A 214 0.59 -10.79 -13.13
N GLY A 215 1.27 -9.65 -13.18
CA GLY A 215 2.47 -9.47 -13.99
C GLY A 215 2.20 -9.17 -15.48
N GLU A 216 0.94 -9.24 -15.92
CA GLU A 216 0.52 -8.84 -17.28
C GLU A 216 -0.24 -7.50 -17.26
N LYS A 217 -1.34 -7.45 -16.56
CA LYS A 217 -2.20 -6.26 -16.41
C LYS A 217 -2.25 -5.73 -14.98
N PHE A 218 -2.08 -6.59 -13.99
CA PHE A 218 -2.14 -6.29 -12.57
C PHE A 218 -0.73 -6.34 -11.98
N ILE A 219 -0.29 -5.24 -11.41
CA ILE A 219 1.01 -5.13 -10.74
C ILE A 219 0.76 -4.90 -9.25
N LEU A 220 1.05 -5.92 -8.45
CA LEU A 220 0.87 -5.88 -7.01
C LEU A 220 2.14 -5.34 -6.33
N ILE A 221 1.97 -4.30 -5.51
CA ILE A 221 3.01 -3.74 -4.67
C ILE A 221 2.90 -4.39 -3.27
N PRO A 222 4.02 -4.84 -2.66
CA PRO A 222 3.96 -5.49 -1.36
C PRO A 222 3.58 -4.51 -0.24
N ASN A 223 2.62 -4.91 0.60
CA ASN A 223 2.23 -4.19 1.82
C ASN A 223 1.94 -5.19 2.94
N LEU A 224 2.71 -5.11 4.03
CA LEU A 224 2.56 -5.94 5.24
C LEU A 224 2.05 -5.14 6.45
N ILE A 225 1.72 -3.85 6.29
CA ILE A 225 1.33 -3.00 7.41
C ILE A 225 -0.16 -3.11 7.70
N TYR A 226 -0.97 -3.06 6.63
CA TYR A 226 -2.44 -3.16 6.71
C TYR A 226 -3.02 -3.58 5.36
N GLY A 227 -4.26 -4.04 5.37
CA GLY A 227 -4.95 -4.37 4.12
C GLY A 227 -6.09 -5.34 4.33
N SER A 228 -6.79 -5.69 3.25
CA SER A 228 -7.88 -6.66 3.31
C SER A 228 -7.41 -8.07 3.71
N TRP A 229 -6.12 -8.34 3.69
CA TRP A 229 -5.52 -9.59 4.17
C TRP A 229 -5.61 -9.76 5.69
N GLU A 230 -5.83 -8.67 6.44
CA GLU A 230 -6.06 -8.72 7.89
C GLU A 230 -7.45 -9.27 8.25
N MET A 231 -8.36 -9.45 7.29
CA MET A 231 -9.69 -10.00 7.58
C MET A 231 -9.59 -11.42 8.15
N GLY A 232 -10.08 -11.59 9.38
CA GLY A 232 -9.99 -12.84 10.13
C GLY A 232 -8.70 -12.99 10.94
N PHE A 233 -7.83 -11.98 10.94
CA PHE A 233 -6.70 -11.92 11.87
C PHE A 233 -7.22 -11.33 13.20
N GLU A 234 -7.21 -12.13 14.24
CA GLU A 234 -7.53 -11.71 15.61
C GLU A 234 -6.21 -11.43 16.34
N ASP A 235 -6.08 -10.22 16.91
CA ASP A 235 -4.93 -9.79 17.72
C ASP A 235 -4.86 -10.50 19.10
#